data_362bac3fff5670251130c0a2906db4ff
#
_entry.id   362bac3fff5670251130c0a2906db4ff
#
_cell.length_a   1.000
_cell.length_b   1.000
_cell.length_c   1.000
_cell.angle_alpha   90.00
_cell.angle_beta   90.00
_cell.angle_gamma   90.00
#
_symmetry.space_group_name_H-M   'P 1'
#
loop_
_entity.id
_entity.type
_entity.pdbx_description
1 polymer ?
#
loop_
_entity_poly.entity_id
_entity_poly.type
_entity_poly.pdbx_seq_one_letter_code
_entity_poly.pdbx_strand_id
1 'polypeptide(L)'
;LVMLRYVLLRAGEEHRIHITFHPKPVKGDWNGSGCHINFSTLAMREDTPAAFGVIGTAIDRLAETHAEHIAIYGPGNEKRLTGIHETSSPTKFTWGVGDRSASVRVPTQTQKDGFGYLEDRRPGANVDPYLAAGKLVDTICGSSAKKSE
;
A
#
# COMPACT_ATOMS: atom_id res chain seq x y z
N LEU A 1 -12.82 -2.32 6.03
CA LEU A 1 -12.82 -1.14 5.16
C LEU A 1 -14.18 -0.91 4.49
N VAL A 2 -14.79 -1.93 3.84
CA VAL A 2 -16.09 -1.80 3.14
C VAL A 2 -17.20 -1.34 4.09
N MET A 3 -17.35 -2.01 5.25
CA MET A 3 -18.31 -1.62 6.27
C MET A 3 -18.07 -0.20 6.82
N LEU A 4 -16.81 0.18 7.00
CA LEU A 4 -16.47 1.54 7.44
C LEU A 4 -16.91 2.58 6.41
N ARG A 5 -16.65 2.35 5.12
CA ARG A 5 -17.12 3.24 4.06
C ARG A 5 -18.64 3.35 4.05
N TYR A 6 -19.34 2.23 4.19
CA TYR A 6 -20.81 2.21 4.28
C TYR A 6 -21.32 3.03 5.47
N VAL A 7 -20.79 2.80 6.68
CA VAL A 7 -21.20 3.53 7.89
C VAL A 7 -20.94 5.02 7.73
N LEU A 8 -19.79 5.43 7.18
CA LEU A 8 -19.48 6.83 6.93
C LEU A 8 -20.50 7.48 5.99
N LEU A 9 -20.84 6.81 4.87
CA LEU A 9 -21.83 7.32 3.93
C LEU A 9 -23.19 7.48 4.61
N ARG A 10 -23.63 6.51 5.39
CA ARG A 10 -24.91 6.59 6.14
C ARG A 10 -24.92 7.72 7.15
N ALA A 11 -23.85 7.87 7.92
CA ALA A 11 -23.73 8.98 8.87
C ALA A 11 -23.73 10.36 8.15
N GLY A 12 -23.05 10.44 7.00
CA GLY A 12 -23.04 11.68 6.21
C GLY A 12 -24.43 12.14 5.74
N GLU A 13 -25.33 11.19 5.44
CA GLU A 13 -26.71 11.51 5.00
C GLU A 13 -27.50 12.25 6.09
N GLU A 14 -27.40 11.80 7.34
CA GLU A 14 -28.09 12.42 8.48
C GLU A 14 -27.65 13.88 8.68
N HIS A 15 -26.37 14.15 8.41
CA HIS A 15 -25.79 15.49 8.59
C HIS A 15 -25.74 16.32 7.30
N ARG A 16 -26.28 15.80 6.19
CA ARG A 16 -26.22 16.43 4.85
C ARG A 16 -24.79 16.74 4.40
N ILE A 17 -23.84 15.88 4.76
CA ILE A 17 -22.41 15.98 4.41
C ILE A 17 -22.14 15.04 3.25
N HIS A 18 -21.49 15.56 2.19
CA HIS A 18 -20.98 14.73 1.11
C HIS A 18 -19.66 14.07 1.50
N ILE A 19 -19.64 12.75 1.51
CA ILE A 19 -18.43 11.95 1.79
C ILE A 19 -17.86 11.42 0.48
N THR A 20 -16.57 11.64 0.27
CA THR A 20 -15.84 11.13 -0.89
C THR A 20 -14.62 10.33 -0.45
N PHE A 21 -14.37 9.23 -1.15
CA PHE A 21 -13.14 8.44 -1.01
C PHE A 21 -12.16 8.69 -2.17
N HIS A 22 -12.35 9.76 -2.92
CA HIS A 22 -11.42 10.12 -3.99
C HIS A 22 -10.01 10.32 -3.44
N PRO A 23 -8.95 9.74 -4.05
CA PRO A 23 -7.58 9.81 -3.51
C PRO A 23 -7.01 11.23 -3.45
N LYS A 24 -7.52 12.15 -4.28
CA LYS A 24 -7.17 13.58 -4.26
C LYS A 24 -8.45 14.42 -4.33
N PRO A 25 -9.20 14.58 -3.22
CA PRO A 25 -10.48 15.28 -3.22
C PRO A 25 -10.35 16.78 -3.46
N VAL A 26 -9.25 17.38 -3.01
CA VAL A 26 -8.94 18.81 -3.19
C VAL A 26 -7.72 18.94 -4.10
N LYS A 27 -7.86 19.73 -5.17
CA LYS A 27 -6.77 20.01 -6.11
C LYS A 27 -5.75 21.00 -5.51
N GLY A 28 -4.54 20.99 -6.04
CA GLY A 28 -3.47 21.91 -5.63
C GLY A 28 -2.63 21.36 -4.47
N ASP A 29 -2.05 22.24 -3.69
CA ASP A 29 -1.08 21.95 -2.62
C ASP A 29 -1.76 21.46 -1.33
N TRP A 30 -2.43 20.31 -1.43
CA TRP A 30 -3.11 19.64 -0.33
C TRP A 30 -2.71 18.17 -0.26
N ASN A 31 -2.81 17.58 0.91
CA ASN A 31 -2.65 16.14 1.08
C ASN A 31 -3.75 15.37 0.34
N GLY A 32 -3.41 14.19 -0.16
CA GLY A 32 -4.37 13.23 -0.66
C GLY A 32 -4.84 12.27 0.44
N SER A 33 -5.74 11.35 0.05
CA SER A 33 -6.26 10.31 0.92
C SER A 33 -5.80 8.93 0.45
N GLY A 34 -5.01 8.23 1.28
CA GLY A 34 -4.50 6.89 1.03
C GLY A 34 -5.22 5.82 1.84
N CYS A 35 -5.05 4.57 1.42
CA CYS A 35 -5.43 3.39 2.16
C CYS A 35 -4.21 2.47 2.27
N HIS A 36 -3.30 2.78 3.17
CA HIS A 36 -2.07 2.01 3.34
C HIS A 36 -2.38 0.60 3.85
N ILE A 37 -1.62 -0.38 3.39
CA ILE A 37 -1.83 -1.78 3.72
C ILE A 37 -0.58 -2.32 4.42
N ASN A 38 -0.73 -2.74 5.67
CA ASN A 38 0.30 -3.51 6.36
C ASN A 38 0.21 -4.96 5.94
N PHE A 39 1.36 -5.54 5.59
CA PHE A 39 1.45 -6.93 5.14
C PHE A 39 2.57 -7.66 5.85
N SER A 40 2.31 -8.90 6.26
CA SER A 40 3.32 -9.81 6.76
C SER A 40 2.91 -11.27 6.52
N THR A 41 3.91 -12.13 6.34
CA THR A 41 3.76 -13.59 6.41
C THR A 41 4.18 -14.10 7.78
N LEU A 42 3.95 -15.37 8.06
CA LEU A 42 4.46 -15.99 9.29
C LEU A 42 5.99 -15.85 9.37
N ALA A 43 6.70 -16.20 8.29
CA ALA A 43 8.16 -16.11 8.23
C ALA A 43 8.72 -14.68 8.42
N MET A 44 7.94 -13.63 8.11
CA MET A 44 8.34 -12.25 8.40
C MET A 44 8.19 -11.89 9.88
N ARG A 45 7.28 -12.56 10.62
CA ARG A 45 6.96 -12.25 12.03
C ARG A 45 7.69 -13.09 13.04
N GLU A 46 8.27 -14.21 12.62
CA GLU A 46 9.07 -15.06 13.50
C GLU A 46 10.39 -14.38 13.86
N ASP A 47 10.79 -14.45 15.12
CA ASP A 47 12.08 -13.96 15.60
C ASP A 47 13.19 -14.92 15.15
N THR A 48 13.57 -14.76 13.88
CA THR A 48 14.62 -15.54 13.25
C THR A 48 15.59 -14.65 12.47
N PRO A 49 16.85 -15.00 12.34
CA PRO A 49 17.82 -14.23 11.55
C PRO A 49 17.44 -14.07 10.07
N ALA A 50 16.55 -14.91 9.56
CA ALA A 50 16.11 -14.89 8.16
C ALA A 50 14.94 -13.93 7.92
N ALA A 51 14.17 -13.55 8.94
CA ALA A 51 12.90 -12.84 8.79
C ALA A 51 13.04 -11.50 8.04
N PHE A 52 14.08 -10.72 8.35
CA PHE A 52 14.32 -9.45 7.65
C PHE A 52 14.68 -9.66 6.18
N GLY A 53 15.38 -10.73 5.84
CA GLY A 53 15.65 -11.12 4.45
C GLY A 53 14.38 -11.50 3.68
N VAL A 54 13.40 -12.13 4.34
CA VAL A 54 12.08 -12.42 3.76
C VAL A 54 11.33 -11.13 3.44
N ILE A 55 11.41 -10.12 4.31
CA ILE A 55 10.84 -8.79 4.05
C ILE A 55 11.52 -8.15 2.84
N GLY A 56 12.85 -8.21 2.75
CA GLY A 56 13.62 -7.72 1.60
C GLY A 56 13.16 -8.36 0.29
N THR A 57 13.06 -9.69 0.25
CA THR A 57 12.58 -10.43 -0.93
C THR A 57 11.16 -10.01 -1.34
N ALA A 58 10.27 -9.76 -0.39
CA ALA A 58 8.93 -9.26 -0.69
C ALA A 58 8.96 -7.86 -1.32
N ILE A 59 9.84 -6.98 -0.83
CA ILE A 59 10.04 -5.63 -1.39
C ILE A 59 10.57 -5.71 -2.82
N ASP A 60 11.52 -6.59 -3.12
CA ASP A 60 12.05 -6.79 -4.47
C ASP A 60 10.95 -7.23 -5.45
N ARG A 61 10.10 -8.18 -5.07
CA ARG A 61 8.94 -8.62 -5.86
C ARG A 61 7.93 -7.48 -6.09
N LEU A 62 7.69 -6.65 -5.08
CA LEU A 62 6.81 -5.47 -5.21
C LEU A 62 7.41 -4.40 -6.13
N ALA A 63 8.74 -4.30 -6.20
CA ALA A 63 9.43 -3.40 -7.13
C ALA A 63 9.29 -3.88 -8.58
N GLU A 64 9.49 -5.18 -8.84
CA GLU A 64 9.36 -5.78 -10.18
C GLU A 64 7.95 -5.63 -10.75
N THR A 65 6.92 -5.68 -9.90
CA THR A 65 5.51 -5.62 -10.31
C THR A 65 4.86 -4.26 -10.03
N HIS A 66 5.66 -3.22 -9.82
CA HIS A 66 5.18 -1.90 -9.40
C HIS A 66 4.02 -1.35 -10.26
N ALA A 67 4.18 -1.36 -11.59
CA ALA A 67 3.18 -0.84 -12.51
C ALA A 67 1.83 -1.60 -12.43
N GLU A 68 1.89 -2.91 -12.24
CA GLU A 68 0.69 -3.75 -12.10
C GLU A 68 -0.09 -3.41 -10.81
N HIS A 69 0.63 -3.14 -9.73
CA HIS A 69 0.03 -2.69 -8.47
C HIS A 69 -0.61 -1.30 -8.62
N ILE A 70 0.10 -0.34 -9.23
CA ILE A 70 -0.43 1.01 -9.44
C ILE A 70 -1.75 0.97 -10.24
N ALA A 71 -1.86 0.10 -11.25
CA ALA A 71 -3.05 -0.02 -12.10
C ALA A 71 -4.34 -0.38 -11.33
N ILE A 72 -4.22 -1.09 -10.19
CA ILE A 72 -5.37 -1.52 -9.38
C ILE A 72 -5.55 -0.75 -8.07
N TYR A 73 -4.65 0.17 -7.74
CA TYR A 73 -4.63 0.86 -6.45
C TYR A 73 -5.56 2.07 -6.36
N GLY A 74 -6.59 2.10 -7.20
CA GLY A 74 -7.70 3.05 -7.19
C GLY A 74 -7.63 4.07 -8.32
N PRO A 75 -8.76 4.32 -9.00
CA PRO A 75 -8.82 5.29 -10.09
C PRO A 75 -8.52 6.70 -9.57
N GLY A 76 -7.73 7.47 -10.33
CA GLY A 76 -7.32 8.83 -9.96
C GLY A 76 -6.22 8.91 -8.91
N ASN A 77 -5.64 7.77 -8.49
CA ASN A 77 -4.61 7.72 -7.45
C ASN A 77 -3.27 8.34 -7.90
N GLU A 78 -3.02 8.43 -9.21
CA GLU A 78 -1.90 9.17 -9.78
C GLU A 78 -1.90 10.66 -9.39
N LYS A 79 -3.07 11.24 -9.13
CA LYS A 79 -3.21 12.62 -8.66
C LYS A 79 -2.78 12.81 -7.22
N ARG A 80 -2.74 11.73 -6.42
CA ARG A 80 -2.24 11.71 -5.05
C ARG A 80 -0.75 11.41 -4.99
N LEU A 81 -0.27 10.48 -5.83
CA LEU A 81 1.12 10.01 -5.84
C LEU A 81 2.03 11.00 -6.60
N THR A 82 2.29 12.14 -6.02
CA THR A 82 3.01 13.24 -6.67
C THR A 82 4.50 13.32 -6.30
N GLY A 83 4.96 12.49 -5.36
CA GLY A 83 6.32 12.58 -4.80
C GLY A 83 6.48 13.66 -3.73
N ILE A 84 5.41 14.36 -3.39
CA ILE A 84 5.32 15.31 -2.27
C ILE A 84 4.17 14.90 -1.34
N HIS A 85 3.98 15.60 -0.21
CA HIS A 85 2.93 15.29 0.77
C HIS A 85 2.99 13.83 1.28
N GLU A 86 4.19 13.37 1.61
CA GLU A 86 4.43 12.00 2.11
C GLU A 86 3.93 10.91 1.15
N THR A 87 4.07 11.13 -0.16
CA THR A 87 3.76 10.15 -1.21
C THR A 87 4.94 9.90 -2.13
N SER A 88 5.03 8.68 -2.66
CA SER A 88 5.96 8.35 -3.75
C SER A 88 5.40 8.75 -5.12
N SER A 89 6.23 8.64 -6.15
CA SER A 89 5.81 8.76 -7.54
C SER A 89 5.02 7.51 -7.99
N PRO A 90 4.02 7.64 -8.89
CA PRO A 90 3.33 6.49 -9.46
C PRO A 90 4.19 5.71 -10.48
N THR A 91 5.29 6.32 -10.97
CA THR A 91 6.16 5.72 -12.00
C THR A 91 7.47 5.19 -11.46
N LYS A 92 7.80 5.48 -10.20
CA LYS A 92 9.07 5.06 -9.59
C LYS A 92 8.80 4.37 -8.26
N PHE A 93 9.24 3.11 -8.16
CA PHE A 93 9.22 2.40 -6.89
C PHE A 93 10.37 2.86 -5.99
N THR A 94 10.07 3.06 -4.72
CA THR A 94 11.04 3.35 -3.67
C THR A 94 10.64 2.61 -2.40
N TRP A 95 11.63 2.33 -1.54
CA TRP A 95 11.34 1.84 -0.20
C TRP A 95 12.32 2.43 0.81
N GLY A 96 11.96 2.43 2.08
CA GLY A 96 12.83 2.91 3.14
C GLY A 96 12.32 2.57 4.53
N VAL A 97 13.22 2.62 5.51
CA VAL A 97 12.88 2.42 6.92
C VAL A 97 12.37 3.72 7.52
N GLY A 98 11.17 3.69 8.10
CA GLY A 98 10.53 4.88 8.66
C GLY A 98 10.19 5.96 7.63
N ASP A 99 10.45 5.72 6.34
CA ASP A 99 10.29 6.70 5.27
C ASP A 99 8.84 6.79 4.80
N ARG A 100 8.20 7.92 5.09
CA ARG A 100 6.82 8.20 4.67
C ARG A 100 6.69 8.65 3.23
N SER A 101 7.80 9.02 2.57
CA SER A 101 7.81 9.41 1.15
C SER A 101 7.95 8.21 0.21
N ALA A 102 8.28 7.03 0.73
CA ALA A 102 8.50 5.83 -0.06
C ALA A 102 7.20 5.14 -0.51
N SER A 103 7.28 4.33 -1.57
CA SER A 103 6.22 3.42 -2.01
C SER A 103 5.92 2.36 -0.97
N VAL A 104 6.96 1.78 -0.39
CA VAL A 104 6.88 0.78 0.68
C VAL A 104 7.74 1.24 1.85
N ARG A 105 7.16 1.25 3.04
CA ARG A 105 7.85 1.56 4.27
C ARG A 105 8.05 0.29 5.11
N VAL A 106 9.27 0.09 5.56
CA VAL A 106 9.55 -0.83 6.65
C VAL A 106 9.46 -0.03 7.96
N PRO A 107 8.63 -0.41 8.93
CA PRO A 107 8.60 0.30 10.22
C PRO A 107 9.97 0.26 10.90
N THR A 108 10.31 1.35 11.58
CA THR A 108 11.59 1.45 12.32
C THR A 108 11.73 0.33 13.36
N GLN A 109 10.61 -0.06 13.99
CA GLN A 109 10.61 -1.16 14.95
C GLN A 109 10.91 -2.50 14.27
N THR A 110 10.31 -2.78 13.10
CA THR A 110 10.61 -3.98 12.31
C THR A 110 12.11 -4.11 11.97
N GLN A 111 12.76 -3.00 11.64
CA GLN A 111 14.21 -3.02 11.40
C GLN A 111 15.00 -3.29 12.67
N LYS A 112 14.62 -2.68 13.79
CA LYS A 112 15.31 -2.87 15.07
C LYS A 112 15.21 -4.29 15.58
N ASP A 113 14.03 -4.89 15.47
CA ASP A 113 13.75 -6.23 15.93
C ASP A 113 14.27 -7.31 14.95
N GLY A 114 14.44 -6.95 13.67
CA GLY A 114 14.83 -7.90 12.63
C GLY A 114 13.67 -8.73 12.08
N PHE A 115 12.44 -8.51 12.55
CA PHE A 115 11.22 -9.18 12.10
C PHE A 115 9.99 -8.27 12.25
N GLY A 116 8.88 -8.57 11.54
CA GLY A 116 7.65 -7.77 11.63
C GLY A 116 6.87 -7.72 10.33
N TYR A 117 6.66 -6.52 9.78
CA TYR A 117 5.84 -6.29 8.61
C TYR A 117 6.37 -5.15 7.74
N LEU A 118 5.86 -5.08 6.50
CA LEU A 118 6.01 -3.93 5.62
C LEU A 118 4.67 -3.20 5.45
N GLU A 119 4.72 -1.93 5.06
CA GLU A 119 3.56 -1.09 4.75
C GLU A 119 3.61 -0.68 3.28
N ASP A 120 2.64 -1.13 2.47
CA ASP A 120 2.44 -0.59 1.13
C ASP A 120 1.63 0.71 1.21
N ARG A 121 2.26 1.81 0.83
CA ARG A 121 1.71 3.16 0.94
C ARG A 121 1.09 3.69 -0.35
N ARG A 122 1.17 2.89 -1.42
CA ARG A 122 0.71 3.25 -2.76
C ARG A 122 -0.82 3.28 -2.93
N PRO A 123 -1.64 2.42 -2.27
CA PRO A 123 -3.08 2.39 -2.52
C PRO A 123 -3.79 3.70 -2.15
N GLY A 124 -4.72 4.13 -3.00
CA GLY A 124 -5.60 5.27 -2.74
C GLY A 124 -6.79 4.92 -1.84
N ALA A 125 -7.43 5.93 -1.25
CA ALA A 125 -8.55 5.73 -0.32
C ALA A 125 -9.76 5.02 -0.95
N ASN A 126 -9.89 5.04 -2.28
CA ASN A 126 -10.96 4.38 -3.04
C ASN A 126 -10.58 2.98 -3.58
N VAL A 127 -9.42 2.46 -3.19
CA VAL A 127 -8.98 1.14 -3.64
C VAL A 127 -10.02 0.06 -3.34
N ASP A 128 -10.15 -0.91 -4.24
CA ASP A 128 -10.83 -2.17 -3.93
C ASP A 128 -9.95 -3.01 -3.01
N PRO A 129 -10.35 -3.25 -1.74
CA PRO A 129 -9.51 -3.94 -0.78
C PRO A 129 -9.28 -5.41 -1.13
N TYR A 130 -10.20 -6.05 -1.86
CA TYR A 130 -10.09 -7.44 -2.26
C TYR A 130 -9.07 -7.61 -3.38
N LEU A 131 -9.12 -6.73 -4.40
CA LEU A 131 -8.13 -6.71 -5.47
C LEU A 131 -6.73 -6.39 -4.92
N ALA A 132 -6.62 -5.39 -4.06
CA ALA A 132 -5.34 -5.00 -3.49
C ALA A 132 -4.73 -6.11 -2.62
N ALA A 133 -5.53 -6.73 -1.74
CA ALA A 133 -5.06 -7.83 -0.89
C ALA A 133 -4.69 -9.06 -1.72
N GLY A 134 -5.52 -9.46 -2.70
CA GLY A 134 -5.23 -10.55 -3.61
C GLY A 134 -3.91 -10.33 -4.35
N LYS A 135 -3.71 -9.15 -4.95
CA LYS A 135 -2.48 -8.82 -5.68
C LYS A 135 -1.24 -8.84 -4.78
N LEU A 136 -1.34 -8.37 -3.53
CA LEU A 136 -0.22 -8.45 -2.58
C LEU A 136 0.14 -9.90 -2.27
N VAL A 137 -0.86 -10.75 -2.02
CA VAL A 137 -0.64 -12.18 -1.76
C VAL A 137 -0.02 -12.85 -3.00
N ASP A 138 -0.57 -12.63 -4.18
CA ASP A 138 -0.06 -13.22 -5.43
C ASP A 138 1.39 -12.80 -5.70
N THR A 139 1.71 -11.52 -5.50
CA THR A 139 3.07 -11.00 -5.73
C THR A 139 4.06 -11.54 -4.69
N ILE A 140 3.70 -11.51 -3.41
CA ILE A 140 4.65 -11.82 -2.33
C ILE A 140 4.73 -13.33 -2.06
N CYS A 141 3.59 -14.04 -2.08
CA CYS A 141 3.49 -15.45 -1.72
C CYS A 141 3.40 -16.38 -2.94
N GLY A 142 3.02 -15.85 -4.11
CA GLY A 142 2.94 -16.62 -5.33
C GLY A 142 4.31 -17.22 -5.66
N SER A 143 4.35 -18.52 -5.93
CA SER A 143 5.51 -19.12 -6.58
C SER A 143 5.70 -18.40 -7.91
N SER A 144 6.94 -18.08 -8.26
CA SER A 144 7.29 -17.69 -9.63
C SER A 144 6.92 -18.87 -10.56
N ALA A 145 5.66 -18.99 -10.89
CA ALA A 145 5.27 -19.83 -12.01
C ALA A 145 5.97 -19.16 -13.21
N LYS A 146 7.14 -19.72 -13.57
CA LYS A 146 7.76 -19.47 -14.86
C LYS A 146 6.62 -19.56 -15.87
N LYS A 147 6.30 -18.47 -16.54
CA LYS A 147 5.60 -18.54 -17.82
C LYS A 147 6.51 -19.38 -18.71
N SER A 148 6.30 -20.69 -18.74
CA SER A 148 6.76 -21.52 -19.83
C SER A 148 5.91 -21.11 -21.01
N GLU A 149 6.58 -20.62 -22.01
CA GLU A 149 6.09 -20.32 -23.35
C GLU A 149 5.19 -21.42 -23.91
#